data_598228efbfb3a339e1b20af0833c6c69
#
_entry.id   598228efbfb3a339e1b20af0833c6c69
#
_cell.length_a   1.000
_cell.length_b   1.000
_cell.length_c   1.000
_cell.angle_alpha   90.00
_cell.angle_beta   90.00
_cell.angle_gamma   90.00
#
_symmetry.space_group_name_H-M   'P 1'
#
loop_
_entity.id
_entity.type
_entity.pdbx_description
1 polymer ?
#
loop_
_entity_poly.entity_id
_entity_poly.type
_entity_poly.pdbx_seq_one_letter_code
_entity_poly.pdbx_strand_id
1 'polypeptide(L)'
;MTGVNGDIQITTLVENVVYGKGLQGEHGLSLLVEVGGRKVLFDTGASDLFIRNARLMGIDLREVDYLVLSHGHRDHTGGLYHFLRLNQRATVVCKREALRPKFKDERENGLMHPETLDTTRFRFVDEVEELLPGVFVFPRLPIADEEDTHFDRFYTLADGERRPDRFDDELALVLKRGSDVAVLSACSH
;
A
#
# COMPACT_ATOMS: atom_id res chain seq x y z
N MET A 1 -8.24 -12.27 -21.95
CA MET A 1 -8.26 -11.59 -20.63
C MET A 1 -9.69 -11.68 -20.11
N THR A 2 -9.91 -12.53 -19.12
CA THR A 2 -11.24 -12.71 -18.50
C THR A 2 -11.46 -11.54 -17.54
N GLY A 3 -12.39 -10.64 -17.89
CA GLY A 3 -12.78 -9.54 -17.02
C GLY A 3 -13.45 -10.04 -15.73
N VAL A 4 -13.41 -9.25 -14.66
CA VAL A 4 -14.12 -9.52 -13.41
C VAL A 4 -15.61 -9.65 -13.70
N ASN A 5 -16.20 -10.78 -13.33
CA ASN A 5 -17.65 -10.93 -13.22
C ASN A 5 -18.07 -10.51 -11.81
N GLY A 6 -18.57 -9.30 -11.64
CA GLY A 6 -19.05 -8.77 -10.37
C GLY A 6 -18.71 -7.29 -10.17
N ASP A 7 -19.34 -6.68 -9.17
CA ASP A 7 -19.04 -5.31 -8.78
C ASP A 7 -17.69 -5.23 -8.07
N ILE A 8 -16.99 -4.13 -8.31
CA ILE A 8 -15.80 -3.75 -7.56
C ILE A 8 -16.25 -2.73 -6.52
N GLN A 9 -15.98 -3.02 -5.26
CA GLN A 9 -16.23 -2.08 -4.16
C GLN A 9 -14.91 -1.60 -3.59
N ILE A 10 -14.76 -0.30 -3.41
CA ILE A 10 -13.60 0.32 -2.76
C ILE A 10 -14.11 1.01 -1.49
N THR A 11 -13.54 0.62 -0.36
CA THR A 11 -13.86 1.19 0.95
C THR A 11 -12.64 1.87 1.53
N THR A 12 -12.73 3.17 1.82
CA THR A 12 -11.67 3.90 2.51
C THR A 12 -11.69 3.57 4.00
N LEU A 13 -10.61 2.97 4.50
CA LEU A 13 -10.42 2.66 5.92
C LEU A 13 -9.68 3.77 6.65
N VAL A 14 -8.68 4.40 6.00
CA VAL A 14 -7.92 5.54 6.50
C VAL A 14 -7.66 6.53 5.39
N GLU A 15 -7.84 7.79 5.73
CA GLU A 15 -7.51 8.97 4.93
C GLU A 15 -7.30 10.15 5.88
N ASN A 16 -6.70 11.25 5.40
CA ASN A 16 -6.35 12.43 6.20
C ASN A 16 -7.56 13.10 6.85
N VAL A 17 -8.74 13.02 6.24
CA VAL A 17 -9.96 13.67 6.71
C VAL A 17 -11.13 12.69 6.73
N VAL A 18 -11.90 12.67 7.83
CA VAL A 18 -13.06 11.80 7.96
C VAL A 18 -14.28 12.56 8.48
N TYR A 19 -15.46 12.25 7.91
CA TYR A 19 -16.74 12.83 8.32
C TYR A 19 -17.70 11.80 8.95
N GLY A 20 -17.30 10.53 9.05
CA GLY A 20 -18.12 9.45 9.62
C GLY A 20 -18.17 9.49 11.15
N LYS A 21 -19.34 9.22 11.76
CA LYS A 21 -19.46 9.11 13.21
C LYS A 21 -18.63 7.94 13.75
N GLY A 22 -17.74 8.23 14.70
CA GLY A 22 -16.89 7.24 15.36
C GLY A 22 -15.67 6.83 14.56
N LEU A 23 -15.60 7.12 13.26
CA LEU A 23 -14.39 6.91 12.46
C LEU A 23 -13.37 8.00 12.77
N GLN A 24 -12.10 7.67 12.60
CA GLN A 24 -10.99 8.59 12.80
C GLN A 24 -10.11 8.63 11.55
N GLY A 25 -9.52 9.80 11.25
CA GLY A 25 -8.53 10.00 10.22
C GLY A 25 -7.12 10.11 10.81
N GLU A 26 -6.14 9.83 10.02
CA GLU A 26 -4.72 10.12 10.28
C GLU A 26 -4.02 10.44 8.96
N HIS A 27 -2.85 11.06 9.03
CA HIS A 27 -2.03 11.22 7.85
C HIS A 27 -1.61 9.84 7.33
N GLY A 28 -2.13 9.46 6.15
CA GLY A 28 -1.91 8.16 5.55
C GLY A 28 -3.09 7.64 4.75
N LEU A 29 -2.90 6.49 4.13
CA LEU A 29 -3.89 5.85 3.28
C LEU A 29 -4.07 4.38 3.65
N SER A 30 -5.33 3.92 3.65
CA SER A 30 -5.66 2.49 3.61
C SER A 30 -7.01 2.29 2.92
N LEU A 31 -7.01 1.52 1.83
CA LEU A 31 -8.19 1.22 1.03
C LEU A 31 -8.43 -0.30 1.02
N LEU A 32 -9.66 -0.72 1.21
CA LEU A 32 -10.08 -2.10 0.98
C LEU A 32 -10.78 -2.19 -0.38
N VAL A 33 -10.29 -3.08 -1.22
CA VAL A 33 -10.90 -3.43 -2.51
C VAL A 33 -11.53 -4.81 -2.40
N GLU A 34 -12.82 -4.90 -2.68
CA GLU A 34 -13.56 -6.16 -2.74
C GLU A 34 -13.97 -6.44 -4.18
N VAL A 35 -13.61 -7.61 -4.69
CA VAL A 35 -13.81 -7.99 -6.08
C VAL A 35 -13.95 -9.49 -6.23
N GLY A 36 -15.05 -9.97 -6.83
CA GLY A 36 -15.28 -11.38 -7.05
C GLY A 36 -15.24 -12.24 -5.77
N GLY A 37 -15.65 -11.69 -4.62
CA GLY A 37 -15.59 -12.35 -3.30
C GLY A 37 -14.19 -12.40 -2.68
N ARG A 38 -13.20 -11.75 -3.28
CA ARG A 38 -11.82 -11.65 -2.78
C ARG A 38 -11.55 -10.23 -2.27
N LYS A 39 -10.62 -10.11 -1.33
CA LYS A 39 -10.30 -8.85 -0.65
C LYS A 39 -8.82 -8.49 -0.82
N VAL A 40 -8.57 -7.28 -1.31
CA VAL A 40 -7.23 -6.69 -1.43
C VAL A 40 -7.19 -5.45 -0.56
N LEU A 41 -6.28 -5.40 0.39
CA LEU A 41 -5.98 -4.20 1.16
C LEU A 41 -4.85 -3.45 0.45
N PHE A 42 -5.04 -2.16 0.17
CA PHE A 42 -4.05 -1.28 -0.42
C PHE A 42 -3.60 -0.29 0.65
N ASP A 43 -2.36 -0.41 1.10
CA ASP A 43 -1.74 0.29 2.22
C ASP A 43 -2.39 0.08 3.60
N THR A 44 -1.69 0.49 4.66
CA THR A 44 -2.07 0.22 6.05
C THR A 44 -2.18 1.47 6.93
N GLY A 45 -2.02 2.67 6.34
CA GLY A 45 -1.96 3.90 7.14
C GLY A 45 -0.68 4.00 7.99
N ALA A 46 -0.67 4.97 8.89
CA ALA A 46 0.47 5.24 9.78
C ALA A 46 0.43 4.44 11.09
N SER A 47 -0.71 3.81 11.42
CA SER A 47 -0.93 3.11 12.70
C SER A 47 -1.88 1.92 12.57
N ASP A 48 -2.45 1.45 13.69
CA ASP A 48 -3.51 0.44 13.71
C ASP A 48 -4.91 1.01 13.42
N LEU A 49 -5.01 2.28 13.04
CA LEU A 49 -6.28 2.98 12.89
C LEU A 49 -7.20 2.31 11.85
N PHE A 50 -6.62 1.85 10.72
CA PHE A 50 -7.39 1.13 9.69
C PHE A 50 -8.11 -0.12 10.24
N ILE A 51 -7.50 -0.83 11.22
CA ILE A 51 -8.15 -1.98 11.88
C ILE A 51 -9.31 -1.53 12.77
N ARG A 52 -9.14 -0.42 13.49
CA ARG A 52 -10.20 0.14 14.34
C ARG A 52 -11.39 0.61 13.51
N ASN A 53 -11.12 1.35 12.42
CA ASN A 53 -12.15 1.80 11.49
C ASN A 53 -12.84 0.62 10.80
N ALA A 54 -12.10 -0.38 10.32
CA ALA A 54 -12.68 -1.59 9.72
C ALA A 54 -13.66 -2.29 10.67
N ARG A 55 -13.30 -2.45 11.95
CA ARG A 55 -14.21 -3.03 12.97
C ARG A 55 -15.48 -2.23 13.15
N LEU A 56 -15.40 -0.90 13.21
CA LEU A 56 -16.57 -0.03 13.31
C LEU A 56 -17.48 -0.12 12.08
N MET A 57 -16.91 -0.39 10.92
CA MET A 57 -17.62 -0.61 9.66
C MET A 57 -18.12 -2.06 9.48
N GLY A 58 -17.86 -2.96 10.43
CA GLY A 58 -18.24 -4.36 10.35
C GLY A 58 -17.40 -5.19 9.37
N ILE A 59 -16.20 -4.72 9.03
CA ILE A 59 -15.27 -5.34 8.08
C ILE A 59 -14.27 -6.22 8.83
N ASP A 60 -14.15 -7.48 8.43
CA ASP A 60 -13.16 -8.41 8.98
C ASP A 60 -11.91 -8.47 8.09
N LEU A 61 -10.83 -7.83 8.54
CA LEU A 61 -9.55 -7.83 7.84
C LEU A 61 -8.78 -9.15 7.90
N ARG A 62 -9.23 -10.13 8.71
CA ARG A 62 -8.67 -11.51 8.69
C ARG A 62 -8.98 -12.22 7.38
N GLU A 63 -10.00 -11.77 6.65
CA GLU A 63 -10.42 -12.33 5.37
C GLU A 63 -9.66 -11.75 4.16
N VAL A 64 -8.81 -10.74 4.36
CA VAL A 64 -8.00 -10.17 3.29
C VAL A 64 -7.09 -11.23 2.69
N ASP A 65 -7.05 -11.31 1.36
CA ASP A 65 -6.25 -12.27 0.60
C ASP A 65 -4.88 -11.70 0.21
N TYR A 66 -4.83 -10.40 -0.12
CA TYR A 66 -3.63 -9.68 -0.47
C TYR A 66 -3.55 -8.36 0.27
N LEU A 67 -2.37 -8.03 0.80
CA LEU A 67 -1.99 -6.68 1.16
C LEU A 67 -1.03 -6.18 0.09
N VAL A 68 -1.35 -5.06 -0.55
CA VAL A 68 -0.47 -4.38 -1.50
C VAL A 68 0.06 -3.13 -0.83
N LEU A 69 1.38 -2.99 -0.72
CA LEU A 69 2.02 -1.78 -0.23
C LEU A 69 2.48 -0.95 -1.42
N SER A 70 1.97 0.27 -1.51
CA SER A 70 2.26 1.18 -2.62
C SER A 70 3.72 1.61 -2.65
N HIS A 71 4.29 1.91 -1.48
CA HIS A 71 5.69 2.30 -1.27
C HIS A 71 6.05 2.22 0.22
N GLY A 72 7.29 2.52 0.59
CA GLY A 72 7.83 2.26 1.92
C GLY A 72 7.65 3.38 2.95
N HIS A 73 6.96 4.48 2.66
CA HIS A 73 6.75 5.54 3.64
C HIS A 73 5.83 5.11 4.78
N ARG A 74 6.09 5.67 5.97
CA ARG A 74 5.45 5.27 7.22
C ARG A 74 3.94 5.45 7.24
N ASP A 75 3.44 6.48 6.60
CA ASP A 75 2.00 6.78 6.48
C ASP A 75 1.24 5.80 5.57
N HIS A 76 1.96 4.85 4.94
CA HIS A 76 1.43 3.75 4.14
C HIS A 76 1.75 2.37 4.73
N THR A 77 2.85 2.26 5.46
CA THR A 77 3.36 0.99 6.00
C THR A 77 3.28 0.88 7.52
N GLY A 78 2.93 1.96 8.23
CA GLY A 78 2.96 1.99 9.70
C GLY A 78 2.06 0.98 10.39
N GLY A 79 0.96 0.59 9.72
CA GLY A 79 0.05 -0.46 10.21
C GLY A 79 0.47 -1.89 9.86
N LEU A 80 1.54 -2.11 9.10
CA LEU A 80 1.93 -3.43 8.57
C LEU A 80 2.05 -4.49 9.66
N TYR A 81 2.78 -4.22 10.75
CA TYR A 81 2.95 -5.19 11.84
C TYR A 81 1.63 -5.55 12.53
N HIS A 82 0.72 -4.57 12.66
CA HIS A 82 -0.60 -4.79 13.21
C HIS A 82 -1.43 -5.70 12.28
N PHE A 83 -1.34 -5.47 10.97
CA PHE A 83 -1.98 -6.32 9.97
C PHE A 83 -1.44 -7.74 9.98
N LEU A 84 -0.11 -7.92 9.94
CA LEU A 84 0.53 -9.24 9.93
C LEU A 84 0.21 -10.07 11.17
N ARG A 85 0.00 -9.40 12.32
CA ARG A 85 -0.43 -10.05 13.57
C ARG A 85 -1.89 -10.46 13.53
N LEU A 86 -2.75 -9.65 12.89
CA LEU A 86 -4.18 -9.90 12.79
C LEU A 86 -4.50 -10.95 11.71
N ASN A 87 -3.90 -10.80 10.53
CA ASN A 87 -4.14 -11.64 9.36
C ASN A 87 -2.96 -12.58 9.16
N GLN A 88 -3.24 -13.90 9.20
CA GLN A 88 -2.21 -14.96 9.11
C GLN A 88 -2.14 -15.60 7.72
N ARG A 89 -2.95 -15.13 6.75
CA ARG A 89 -3.10 -15.80 5.44
C ARG A 89 -2.72 -14.93 4.24
N ALA A 90 -2.87 -13.61 4.34
CA ALA A 90 -2.66 -12.72 3.22
C ALA A 90 -1.22 -12.77 2.70
N THR A 91 -1.08 -12.72 1.37
CA THR A 91 0.20 -12.44 0.73
C THR A 91 0.43 -10.93 0.71
N VAL A 92 1.59 -10.49 1.16
CA VAL A 92 2.02 -9.07 1.06
C VAL A 92 2.73 -8.87 -0.27
N VAL A 93 2.24 -7.96 -1.08
CA VAL A 93 2.77 -7.63 -2.41
C VAL A 93 3.37 -6.23 -2.37
N CYS A 94 4.63 -6.09 -2.69
CA CYS A 94 5.33 -4.81 -2.74
C CYS A 94 6.59 -4.90 -3.59
N LYS A 95 7.24 -3.78 -3.85
CA LYS A 95 8.61 -3.79 -4.34
C LYS A 95 9.57 -4.02 -3.17
N ARG A 96 10.72 -4.64 -3.45
CA ARG A 96 11.73 -4.91 -2.41
C ARG A 96 12.27 -3.62 -1.78
N GLU A 97 12.36 -2.58 -2.56
CA GLU A 97 12.80 -1.24 -2.18
C GLU A 97 11.90 -0.59 -1.12
N ALA A 98 10.62 -0.98 -1.03
CA ALA A 98 9.70 -0.49 0.00
C ALA A 98 10.13 -0.87 1.44
N LEU A 99 11.00 -1.88 1.57
CA LEU A 99 11.55 -2.29 2.87
C LEU A 99 12.87 -1.58 3.23
N ARG A 100 13.41 -0.74 2.36
CA ARG A 100 14.60 0.05 2.68
C ARG A 100 14.29 1.11 3.73
N PRO A 101 15.23 1.44 4.62
CA PRO A 101 15.10 2.59 5.52
C PRO A 101 14.91 3.87 4.71
N LYS A 102 13.89 4.66 5.07
CA LYS A 102 13.56 5.91 4.41
C LYS A 102 13.57 7.07 5.40
N PHE A 103 13.90 8.24 4.90
CA PHE A 103 14.04 9.45 5.71
C PHE A 103 13.41 10.64 4.99
N LYS A 104 12.84 11.54 5.76
CA LYS A 104 12.47 12.89 5.33
C LYS A 104 13.31 13.87 6.13
N ASP A 105 14.19 14.60 5.46
CA ASP A 105 15.26 15.34 6.12
C ASP A 105 16.04 14.40 7.05
N GLU A 106 16.20 14.69 8.35
CA GLU A 106 16.91 13.86 9.32
C GLU A 106 15.99 12.86 10.07
N ARG A 107 14.69 12.78 9.74
CA ARG A 107 13.72 11.95 10.45
C ARG A 107 13.47 10.66 9.70
N GLU A 108 13.43 9.55 10.43
CA GLU A 108 12.95 8.30 9.88
C GLU A 108 11.50 8.44 9.41
N ASN A 109 11.25 8.06 8.16
CA ASN A 109 9.96 8.15 7.48
C ASN A 109 9.57 6.85 6.78
N GLY A 110 10.25 5.77 7.08
CA GLY A 110 10.01 4.45 6.52
C GLY A 110 9.34 3.48 7.48
N LEU A 111 9.30 2.24 7.03
CA LEU A 111 8.90 1.11 7.85
C LEU A 111 9.87 0.94 9.03
N MET A 112 9.34 0.87 10.24
CA MET A 112 10.14 0.68 11.44
C MET A 112 10.63 -0.77 11.52
N HIS A 113 11.92 -0.96 11.80
CA HIS A 113 12.53 -2.28 12.03
C HIS A 113 12.27 -3.32 10.92
N PRO A 114 12.49 -2.99 9.64
CA PRO A 114 12.23 -3.91 8.53
C PRO A 114 13.05 -5.21 8.63
N GLU A 115 14.19 -5.19 9.32
CA GLU A 115 15.05 -6.35 9.58
C GLU A 115 14.37 -7.42 10.46
N THR A 116 13.31 -7.07 11.16
CA THR A 116 12.54 -8.01 12.01
C THR A 116 11.39 -8.68 11.28
N LEU A 117 11.11 -8.30 10.02
CA LEU A 117 10.01 -8.85 9.25
C LEU A 117 10.29 -10.29 8.82
N ASP A 118 9.33 -11.17 9.12
CA ASP A 118 9.22 -12.43 8.42
C ASP A 118 8.63 -12.21 7.02
N THR A 119 9.49 -12.30 6.01
CA THR A 119 9.12 -12.07 4.61
C THR A 119 8.65 -13.32 3.89
N THR A 120 8.38 -14.43 4.58
CA THR A 120 7.91 -15.69 3.96
C THR A 120 6.59 -15.55 3.22
N ARG A 121 5.75 -14.59 3.63
CA ARG A 121 4.49 -14.25 2.98
C ARG A 121 4.59 -13.08 1.99
N PHE A 122 5.80 -12.57 1.72
CA PHE A 122 5.99 -11.45 0.80
C PHE A 122 6.22 -11.96 -0.62
N ARG A 123 5.54 -11.32 -1.55
CA ARG A 123 5.76 -11.43 -2.98
C ARG A 123 6.31 -10.09 -3.48
N PHE A 124 7.57 -10.11 -3.88
CA PHE A 124 8.20 -8.94 -4.46
C PHE A 124 7.93 -8.90 -5.96
N VAL A 125 7.54 -7.72 -6.47
CA VAL A 125 7.13 -7.51 -7.86
C VAL A 125 7.98 -6.43 -8.52
N ASP A 126 8.47 -6.74 -9.73
CA ASP A 126 9.26 -5.83 -10.57
C ASP A 126 8.61 -5.60 -11.94
N GLU A 127 7.63 -6.44 -12.29
CA GLU A 127 6.88 -6.38 -13.54
C GLU A 127 5.38 -6.35 -13.24
N VAL A 128 4.59 -5.94 -14.24
CA VAL A 128 3.13 -5.94 -14.12
C VAL A 128 2.62 -7.36 -13.86
N GLU A 129 1.85 -7.52 -12.79
CA GLU A 129 1.30 -8.81 -12.40
C GLU A 129 -0.21 -8.71 -12.14
N GLU A 130 -0.98 -9.68 -12.63
CA GLU A 130 -2.39 -9.84 -12.31
C GLU A 130 -2.52 -10.67 -11.02
N LEU A 131 -2.92 -10.04 -9.91
CA LEU A 131 -3.10 -10.71 -8.62
C LEU A 131 -4.39 -11.53 -8.55
N LEU A 132 -5.46 -10.98 -9.11
CA LEU A 132 -6.78 -11.56 -9.24
C LEU A 132 -7.32 -11.16 -10.62
N PRO A 133 -8.30 -11.90 -11.19
CA PRO A 133 -8.89 -11.49 -12.45
C PRO A 133 -9.29 -10.01 -12.44
N GLY A 134 -8.67 -9.21 -13.31
CA GLY A 134 -8.90 -7.77 -13.43
C GLY A 134 -8.26 -6.89 -12.32
N VAL A 135 -7.43 -7.44 -11.44
CA VAL A 135 -6.69 -6.68 -10.42
C VAL A 135 -5.20 -6.81 -10.69
N PHE A 136 -4.57 -5.72 -11.07
CA PHE A 136 -3.17 -5.69 -11.48
C PHE A 136 -2.34 -4.79 -10.58
N VAL A 137 -1.09 -5.18 -10.30
CA VAL A 137 -0.07 -4.30 -9.76
C VAL A 137 0.83 -3.79 -10.86
N PHE A 138 1.11 -2.49 -10.83
CA PHE A 138 2.00 -1.80 -11.77
C PHE A 138 3.19 -1.24 -10.98
N PRO A 139 4.33 -1.95 -10.97
CA PRO A 139 5.49 -1.59 -10.14
C PRO A 139 6.42 -0.57 -10.81
N ARG A 140 6.09 -0.09 -12.00
CA ARG A 140 6.87 0.90 -12.74
C ARG A 140 6.01 2.11 -13.03
N LEU A 141 6.20 3.15 -12.24
CA LEU A 141 5.58 4.45 -12.42
C LEU A 141 6.68 5.41 -12.91
N PRO A 142 6.72 5.74 -14.22
CA PRO A 142 7.73 6.64 -14.74
C PRO A 142 7.48 8.05 -14.21
N ILE A 143 8.53 8.69 -13.69
CA ILE A 143 8.51 10.09 -13.33
C ILE A 143 8.63 10.89 -14.63
N ALA A 144 7.60 11.63 -14.99
CA ALA A 144 7.57 12.45 -16.18
C ALA A 144 8.07 13.88 -15.92
N ASP A 145 7.93 14.36 -14.70
CA ASP A 145 8.34 15.68 -14.25
C ASP A 145 9.02 15.58 -12.88
N GLU A 146 10.28 16.00 -12.80
CA GLU A 146 11.05 15.96 -11.55
C GLU A 146 10.75 17.17 -10.65
N GLU A 147 10.09 18.22 -11.12
CA GLU A 147 9.83 19.44 -10.32
C GLU A 147 8.88 19.16 -9.15
N ASP A 148 7.97 18.19 -9.29
CA ASP A 148 6.99 17.85 -8.27
C ASP A 148 7.45 16.77 -7.28
N THR A 149 8.65 16.22 -7.45
CA THR A 149 9.07 15.02 -6.70
C THR A 149 9.66 15.27 -5.31
N HIS A 150 10.07 16.49 -5.01
CA HIS A 150 10.74 16.86 -3.74
C HIS A 150 11.93 15.97 -3.37
N PHE A 151 12.69 15.47 -4.33
CA PHE A 151 13.85 14.59 -4.15
C PHE A 151 14.90 15.14 -3.17
N ASP A 152 14.98 16.45 -3.02
CA ASP A 152 15.90 17.16 -2.13
C ASP A 152 15.65 16.93 -0.64
N ARG A 153 14.47 16.40 -0.26
CA ARG A 153 14.08 16.18 1.12
C ARG A 153 13.95 14.72 1.53
N PHE A 154 13.85 13.82 0.55
CA PHE A 154 13.66 12.41 0.81
C PHE A 154 14.93 11.61 0.51
N TYR A 155 15.25 10.68 1.41
CA TYR A 155 16.46 9.86 1.34
C TYR A 155 16.13 8.41 1.66
N THR A 156 16.94 7.50 1.13
CA THR A 156 16.91 6.07 1.44
C THR A 156 18.31 5.56 1.75
N LEU A 157 18.41 4.42 2.45
CA LEU A 157 19.66 3.69 2.56
C LEU A 157 19.71 2.60 1.50
N ALA A 158 20.70 2.67 0.62
CA ALA A 158 21.03 1.63 -0.34
C ALA A 158 22.51 1.27 -0.20
N ASP A 159 22.80 -0.02 -0.02
CA ASP A 159 24.15 -0.54 0.19
C ASP A 159 24.90 0.12 1.38
N GLY A 160 24.16 0.52 2.41
CA GLY A 160 24.69 1.19 3.60
C GLY A 160 24.98 2.69 3.42
N GLU A 161 24.71 3.25 2.25
CA GLU A 161 24.89 4.68 1.97
C GLU A 161 23.54 5.40 1.91
N ARG A 162 23.50 6.59 2.48
CA ARG A 162 22.35 7.50 2.37
C ARG A 162 22.36 8.19 1.01
N ARG A 163 21.28 8.02 0.25
CA ARG A 163 21.12 8.58 -1.09
C ARG A 163 19.76 9.28 -1.21
N PRO A 164 19.60 10.27 -2.12
CA PRO A 164 18.26 10.77 -2.44
C PRO A 164 17.33 9.63 -2.82
N ASP A 165 16.11 9.66 -2.29
CA ASP A 165 15.08 8.69 -2.63
C ASP A 165 14.51 9.03 -4.02
N ARG A 166 14.59 8.10 -4.94
CA ARG A 166 14.05 8.21 -6.30
C ARG A 166 12.67 7.57 -6.43
N PHE A 167 12.10 7.16 -5.29
CA PHE A 167 10.78 6.52 -5.21
C PHE A 167 10.65 5.31 -6.14
N ASP A 168 11.76 4.60 -6.33
CA ASP A 168 11.85 3.40 -7.15
C ASP A 168 11.07 2.20 -6.57
N ASP A 169 10.51 2.37 -5.39
CA ASP A 169 9.62 1.43 -4.70
C ASP A 169 8.12 1.66 -4.95
N GLU A 170 7.75 2.72 -5.66
CA GLU A 170 6.34 2.99 -5.92
C GLU A 170 5.70 1.98 -6.86
N LEU A 171 4.44 1.65 -6.55
CA LEU A 171 3.55 0.90 -7.42
C LEU A 171 2.11 1.41 -7.33
N ALA A 172 1.33 1.17 -8.37
CA ALA A 172 -0.11 1.41 -8.40
C ALA A 172 -0.89 0.11 -8.49
N LEU A 173 -2.12 0.13 -7.98
CA LEU A 173 -3.09 -0.94 -8.16
C LEU A 173 -4.08 -0.53 -9.25
N VAL A 174 -4.25 -1.37 -10.27
CA VAL A 174 -5.15 -1.11 -11.39
C VAL A 174 -6.27 -2.13 -11.39
N LEU A 175 -7.51 -1.64 -11.39
CA LEU A 175 -8.72 -2.43 -11.41
C LEU A 175 -9.36 -2.31 -12.79
N LYS A 176 -9.63 -3.45 -13.44
CA LYS A 176 -10.20 -3.49 -14.77
C LYS A 176 -11.48 -4.33 -14.83
N ARG A 177 -12.57 -3.74 -15.33
CA ARG A 177 -13.85 -4.41 -15.56
C ARG A 177 -14.36 -4.07 -16.94
N GLY A 178 -14.25 -5.01 -17.87
CA GLY A 178 -14.59 -4.75 -19.27
C GLY A 178 -13.73 -3.63 -19.86
N SER A 179 -14.37 -2.52 -20.27
CA SER A 179 -13.71 -1.29 -20.74
C SER A 179 -13.33 -0.33 -19.62
N ASP A 180 -13.88 -0.51 -18.42
CA ASP A 180 -13.70 0.40 -17.30
C ASP A 180 -12.39 0.11 -16.60
N VAL A 181 -11.65 1.16 -16.23
CA VAL A 181 -10.39 1.09 -15.51
C VAL A 181 -10.41 2.09 -14.36
N ALA A 182 -10.04 1.63 -13.18
CA ALA A 182 -9.74 2.49 -12.04
C ALA A 182 -8.29 2.27 -11.62
N VAL A 183 -7.59 3.36 -11.31
CA VAL A 183 -6.20 3.34 -10.83
C VAL A 183 -6.19 3.85 -9.39
N LEU A 184 -5.66 3.04 -8.49
CA LEU A 184 -5.38 3.43 -7.12
C LEU A 184 -3.89 3.71 -7.01
N SER A 185 -3.58 4.96 -6.81
CA SER A 185 -2.23 5.46 -6.53
C SER A 185 -2.21 6.05 -5.13
N ALA A 186 -1.08 5.98 -4.46
CA ALA A 186 -0.89 6.59 -3.16
C ALA A 186 -0.35 8.03 -3.31
N CYS A 187 0.91 8.27 -2.92
CA CYS A 187 1.47 9.62 -3.00
C CYS A 187 1.80 10.06 -4.43
N SER A 188 2.25 9.14 -5.30
CA SER A 188 2.71 9.45 -6.68
C SER A 188 3.80 10.52 -6.69
N HIS A 189 4.85 10.26 -5.93
CA HIS A 189 6.03 11.13 -5.85
C HIS A 189 6.71 11.34 -7.19
#